data_45da3c779f0f73e89e46927e3953b970
#
_entry.id   45da3c779f0f73e89e46927e3953b970
#
_cell.length_a   1.000
_cell.length_b   1.000
_cell.length_c   1.000
_cell.angle_alpha   90.00
_cell.angle_beta   90.00
_cell.angle_gamma   90.00
#
_symmetry.space_group_name_H-M   'P 1'
#
loop_
_entity.id
_entity.type
_entity.pdbx_description
1 polymer ?
#
loop_
_entity_poly.entity_id
_entity_poly.type
_entity_poly.pdbx_seq_one_letter_code
_entity_poly.pdbx_strand_id
1 'polypeptide(L)'
;MRRKRWLAAILAAGTACTALFGCGSRQIVGTEMARSGESPEKELQAWEEAKNTPYGKYPELITYTLGKMIGGNRSNMPERDTYEDNVYTRYLRECLNIQNKDVFEAMEDQYTANVDMAIASGELPDVMVIEDRETLIRLAEEGMIADLSEALENCASDGIKAMYDSYEVSALDSAMIDGRLMALPEPSFGDGPNLLWLRRDWMDKLGLEAPDTMGEAVEIIRAFVEQDPGNNGEGNTIGLVCHSDLTGETGYRYEFQLNTIFASYNAFPKQWILQEDGTVVYGSVQPQIKEALAGVRKLYEEKLLDDSFMLRTMTNIAELIIDGKCGSFFGPWWAPNNPLMEAMEKNPDAVWEPYLIRTTEDGKLQYYDQNPSYKYVVVRKDFEHPEIVFKMASVMFDKMRTEGRHNEELA
;
A
#
# COMPACT_ATOMS: atom_id res chain seq x y z
N MET A 1 61.80 -15.70 5.68
CA MET A 1 62.54 -16.45 4.62
C MET A 1 61.92 -16.10 3.26
N ARG A 2 62.74 -15.47 2.42
CA ARG A 2 62.88 -15.42 0.95
C ARG A 2 61.59 -15.23 0.12
N ARG A 3 61.32 -14.00 -0.47
CA ARG A 3 61.91 -13.36 -1.67
C ARG A 3 61.64 -14.12 -2.97
N LYS A 4 60.91 -13.44 -3.92
CA LYS A 4 61.31 -12.83 -5.23
C LYS A 4 60.05 -12.51 -6.00
N ARG A 5 59.64 -11.28 -6.34
CA ARG A 5 60.12 -10.33 -7.36
C ARG A 5 60.48 -10.98 -8.71
N TRP A 6 59.73 -10.59 -9.78
CA TRP A 6 60.31 -10.24 -11.04
C TRP A 6 59.42 -9.21 -11.75
N LEU A 7 60.10 -8.15 -12.17
CA LEU A 7 59.72 -7.02 -13.06
C LEU A 7 60.17 -7.33 -14.46
N ALA A 8 59.59 -6.69 -15.47
CA ALA A 8 60.18 -6.04 -16.66
C ALA A 8 59.14 -6.05 -17.77
N ALA A 9 58.60 -5.00 -18.29
CA ALA A 9 59.09 -3.76 -18.91
C ALA A 9 59.49 -3.92 -20.38
N ILE A 10 58.95 -2.93 -21.17
CA ILE A 10 59.50 -2.31 -22.42
C ILE A 10 59.16 -3.05 -23.73
N LEU A 11 58.70 -2.41 -24.82
CA LEU A 11 59.02 -1.15 -25.51
C LEU A 11 57.99 -0.80 -26.57
N ALA A 12 57.84 0.48 -26.83
CA ALA A 12 57.14 1.09 -27.97
C ALA A 12 57.97 1.02 -29.27
N ALA A 13 57.33 1.02 -30.43
CA ALA A 13 57.87 1.58 -31.64
C ALA A 13 56.73 1.97 -32.60
N GLY A 14 56.59 3.25 -32.83
CA GLY A 14 55.80 3.81 -33.91
C GLY A 14 56.57 3.78 -35.23
N THR A 15 55.83 3.77 -36.32
CA THR A 15 56.28 4.45 -37.57
C THR A 15 55.03 4.73 -38.45
N ALA A 16 54.96 5.97 -38.89
CA ALA A 16 54.07 6.47 -39.90
C ALA A 16 54.49 6.03 -41.30
N CYS A 17 53.57 5.78 -42.20
CA CYS A 17 53.77 5.96 -43.64
C CYS A 17 52.49 6.28 -44.39
N THR A 18 52.61 7.32 -45.10
CA THR A 18 51.79 8.07 -46.02
C THR A 18 51.04 7.29 -47.10
N ALA A 19 49.89 7.86 -47.40
CA ALA A 19 49.04 7.93 -48.60
C ALA A 19 49.46 7.24 -49.91
N LEU A 20 48.45 6.60 -50.53
CA LEU A 20 48.23 6.67 -51.99
C LEU A 20 46.76 6.39 -52.34
N PHE A 21 46.26 7.19 -53.25
CA PHE A 21 44.95 7.23 -53.89
C PHE A 21 44.55 5.92 -54.57
N GLY A 22 43.29 5.52 -54.49
CA GLY A 22 42.68 4.52 -55.33
C GLY A 22 41.17 4.65 -55.29
N CYS A 23 40.59 5.28 -56.34
CA CYS A 23 39.13 5.27 -56.57
C CYS A 23 38.62 3.87 -56.82
N GLY A 24 37.58 3.49 -56.02
CA GLY A 24 36.81 2.29 -56.21
C GLY A 24 35.47 2.45 -55.53
N SER A 25 34.45 2.88 -56.26
CA SER A 25 33.06 2.95 -55.82
C SER A 25 32.53 1.58 -55.52
N ARG A 26 32.31 1.30 -54.21
CA ARG A 26 31.40 0.27 -53.74
C ARG A 26 30.35 0.94 -52.86
N GLN A 27 29.13 0.98 -53.39
CA GLN A 27 27.94 1.30 -52.61
C GLN A 27 27.84 0.32 -51.43
N ILE A 28 28.06 0.81 -50.22
CA ILE A 28 27.62 0.18 -49.00
C ILE A 28 26.21 0.71 -48.77
N VAL A 29 25.23 -0.15 -48.97
CA VAL A 29 23.86 0.08 -48.56
C VAL A 29 23.89 0.10 -47.03
N GLY A 30 24.06 1.28 -46.49
CA GLY A 30 23.79 1.56 -45.08
C GLY A 30 22.28 1.56 -44.90
N THR A 31 21.78 0.61 -44.17
CA THR A 31 20.45 0.68 -43.57
C THR A 31 20.47 1.87 -42.62
N GLU A 32 20.12 3.05 -43.09
CA GLU A 32 19.66 4.15 -42.25
C GLU A 32 18.39 3.68 -41.58
N MET A 33 18.47 3.42 -40.27
CA MET A 33 17.29 3.50 -39.43
C MET A 33 16.70 4.89 -39.62
N ALA A 34 15.49 4.95 -40.15
CA ALA A 34 14.72 6.16 -40.25
C ALA A 34 14.53 6.76 -38.86
N ARG A 35 15.34 7.73 -38.49
CA ARG A 35 15.03 8.67 -37.43
C ARG A 35 13.80 9.45 -37.87
N SER A 36 12.77 9.49 -37.08
CA SER A 36 11.59 10.32 -37.26
C SER A 36 12.04 11.74 -37.55
N GLY A 37 11.63 12.28 -38.71
CA GLY A 37 12.11 13.57 -39.25
C GLY A 37 11.46 14.78 -38.55
N GLU A 38 11.44 14.83 -37.23
CA GLU A 38 11.07 16.02 -36.48
C GLU A 38 12.30 16.92 -36.27
N SER A 39 12.06 18.25 -36.29
CA SER A 39 13.16 19.18 -36.07
C SER A 39 13.63 19.08 -34.61
N PRO A 40 14.95 19.28 -34.34
CA PRO A 40 15.51 19.27 -32.99
C PRO A 40 14.75 20.19 -32.00
N GLU A 41 14.17 21.27 -32.48
CA GLU A 41 13.35 22.19 -31.67
C GLU A 41 12.03 21.53 -31.20
N LYS A 42 11.38 20.74 -32.04
CA LYS A 42 10.15 20.04 -31.69
C LYS A 42 10.41 18.89 -30.70
N GLU A 43 11.52 18.21 -30.87
CA GLU A 43 11.94 17.17 -29.93
C GLU A 43 12.25 17.76 -28.56
N LEU A 44 12.99 18.88 -28.50
CA LEU A 44 13.23 19.59 -27.24
C LEU A 44 11.94 20.05 -26.60
N GLN A 45 11.00 20.62 -27.36
CA GLN A 45 9.70 21.05 -26.86
C GLN A 45 8.89 19.87 -26.31
N ALA A 46 8.91 18.70 -26.96
CA ALA A 46 8.23 17.51 -26.47
C ALA A 46 8.82 16.99 -25.14
N TRP A 47 10.14 17.07 -24.96
CA TRP A 47 10.79 16.75 -23.69
C TRP A 47 10.42 17.74 -22.58
N GLU A 48 10.40 19.04 -22.88
CA GLU A 48 9.99 20.07 -21.93
C GLU A 48 8.52 19.89 -21.51
N GLU A 49 7.64 19.62 -22.46
CA GLU A 49 6.24 19.33 -22.16
C GLU A 49 6.09 18.06 -21.30
N ALA A 50 6.82 16.99 -21.65
CA ALA A 50 6.80 15.76 -20.89
C ALA A 50 7.26 15.95 -19.43
N LYS A 51 8.31 16.73 -19.20
CA LYS A 51 8.88 16.97 -17.87
C LYS A 51 8.08 17.94 -17.01
N ASN A 52 7.29 18.80 -17.61
CA ASN A 52 6.65 19.94 -16.91
C ASN A 52 5.13 19.94 -16.99
N THR A 53 4.50 18.83 -17.39
CA THR A 53 3.03 18.72 -17.40
C THR A 53 2.56 17.35 -16.90
N PRO A 54 1.37 17.28 -16.28
CA PRO A 54 0.85 16.04 -15.72
C PRO A 54 0.70 14.90 -16.74
N TYR A 55 0.34 15.23 -17.97
CA TYR A 55 -0.02 14.25 -19.01
C TYR A 55 0.91 14.26 -20.22
N GLY A 56 1.97 15.06 -20.21
CA GLY A 56 2.94 15.10 -21.30
C GLY A 56 3.59 13.74 -21.52
N LYS A 57 3.53 13.23 -22.74
CA LYS A 57 4.09 11.93 -23.11
C LYS A 57 5.57 12.08 -23.45
N TYR A 58 6.42 11.26 -22.87
CA TYR A 58 7.85 11.29 -23.21
C TYR A 58 8.08 10.89 -24.67
N PRO A 59 8.99 11.59 -25.39
CA PRO A 59 9.33 11.26 -26.77
C PRO A 59 9.97 9.86 -26.91
N GLU A 60 10.70 9.43 -25.88
CA GLU A 60 11.34 8.12 -25.80
C GLU A 60 10.80 7.32 -24.62
N LEU A 61 10.95 5.99 -24.66
CA LEU A 61 10.52 5.12 -23.57
C LEU A 61 11.41 5.34 -22.34
N ILE A 62 10.82 5.82 -21.24
CA ILE A 62 11.49 5.88 -19.95
C ILE A 62 11.27 4.57 -19.22
N THR A 63 12.36 3.87 -18.95
CA THR A 63 12.33 2.67 -18.10
C THR A 63 12.86 3.03 -16.72
N TYR A 64 12.11 2.66 -15.67
CA TYR A 64 12.50 2.87 -14.28
C TYR A 64 12.46 1.56 -13.49
N THR A 65 13.38 1.39 -12.56
CA THR A 65 13.39 0.25 -11.66
C THR A 65 12.44 0.50 -10.50
N LEU A 66 11.67 -0.53 -10.13
CA LEU A 66 10.63 -0.45 -9.11
C LEU A 66 10.83 -1.54 -8.04
N GLY A 67 10.88 -1.13 -6.77
CA GLY A 67 10.62 -2.01 -5.64
C GLY A 67 9.11 -2.07 -5.46
N LYS A 68 8.48 -3.18 -5.86
CA LYS A 68 7.03 -3.28 -5.93
C LYS A 68 6.43 -3.97 -4.71
N MET A 69 5.59 -3.21 -4.01
CA MET A 69 4.69 -3.78 -3.02
C MET A 69 3.50 -4.43 -3.72
N ILE A 70 3.21 -5.68 -3.38
CA ILE A 70 2.11 -6.44 -3.97
C ILE A 70 1.13 -6.89 -2.88
N GLY A 71 -0.13 -7.09 -3.26
CA GLY A 71 -1.16 -7.67 -2.41
C GLY A 71 -1.23 -9.20 -2.51
N GLY A 72 -1.80 -9.86 -1.50
CA GLY A 72 -2.01 -11.30 -1.48
C GLY A 72 -3.10 -11.78 -2.44
N ASN A 73 -4.07 -10.93 -2.76
CA ASN A 73 -5.18 -11.28 -3.63
C ASN A 73 -4.83 -11.08 -5.11
N ARG A 74 -4.83 -12.18 -5.88
CA ARG A 74 -4.61 -12.20 -7.33
C ARG A 74 -5.84 -12.67 -8.12
N SER A 75 -6.98 -12.84 -7.46
CA SER A 75 -8.18 -13.45 -8.06
C SER A 75 -8.68 -12.71 -9.31
N ASN A 76 -8.52 -11.40 -9.36
CA ASN A 76 -8.94 -10.56 -10.49
C ASN A 76 -7.84 -10.32 -11.53
N MET A 77 -6.65 -10.92 -11.37
CA MET A 77 -5.57 -10.78 -12.32
C MET A 77 -5.73 -11.79 -13.46
N PRO A 78 -5.85 -11.36 -14.74
CA PRO A 78 -5.90 -12.28 -15.86
C PRO A 78 -4.68 -13.20 -15.91
N GLU A 79 -4.84 -14.46 -16.35
CA GLU A 79 -3.76 -15.46 -16.38
C GLU A 79 -2.48 -15.01 -17.12
N ARG A 80 -2.63 -14.15 -18.12
CA ARG A 80 -1.53 -13.61 -18.93
C ARG A 80 -0.81 -12.44 -18.29
N ASP A 81 -1.39 -11.84 -17.25
CA ASP A 81 -0.87 -10.63 -16.63
C ASP A 81 0.07 -10.97 -15.47
N THR A 82 1.03 -10.09 -15.23
CA THR A 82 1.95 -10.11 -14.11
C THR A 82 1.87 -8.80 -13.36
N TYR A 83 2.52 -8.70 -12.20
CA TYR A 83 2.60 -7.42 -11.52
C TYR A 83 3.40 -6.38 -12.32
N GLU A 84 4.39 -6.79 -13.11
CA GLU A 84 5.18 -5.90 -13.97
C GLU A 84 4.45 -5.54 -15.27
N ASP A 85 3.75 -6.48 -15.89
CA ASP A 85 3.02 -6.26 -17.15
C ASP A 85 1.54 -6.63 -16.99
N ASN A 86 0.69 -5.63 -16.87
CA ASN A 86 -0.74 -5.75 -16.72
C ASN A 86 -1.44 -4.56 -17.40
N VAL A 87 -2.76 -4.55 -17.34
CA VAL A 87 -3.56 -3.49 -18.00
C VAL A 87 -3.17 -2.08 -17.54
N TYR A 88 -2.83 -1.89 -16.25
CA TYR A 88 -2.47 -0.59 -15.70
C TYR A 88 -1.10 -0.12 -16.19
N THR A 89 -0.10 -1.00 -16.19
CA THR A 89 1.25 -0.66 -16.65
C THR A 89 1.28 -0.42 -18.17
N ARG A 90 0.49 -1.20 -18.93
CA ARG A 90 0.30 -0.97 -20.38
C ARG A 90 -0.38 0.37 -20.66
N TYR A 91 -1.38 0.75 -19.86
CA TYR A 91 -2.05 2.05 -20.00
C TYR A 91 -1.12 3.23 -19.67
N LEU A 92 -0.31 3.11 -18.61
CA LEU A 92 0.71 4.12 -18.30
C LEU A 92 1.74 4.25 -19.42
N ARG A 93 2.14 3.16 -20.06
CA ARG A 93 3.02 3.18 -21.24
C ARG A 93 2.34 3.89 -22.40
N GLU A 94 1.08 3.64 -22.66
CA GLU A 94 0.32 4.32 -23.71
C GLU A 94 0.22 5.83 -23.45
N CYS A 95 -0.13 6.23 -22.23
CA CYS A 95 -0.35 7.63 -21.87
C CYS A 95 0.95 8.42 -21.75
N LEU A 96 1.99 7.87 -21.13
CA LEU A 96 3.19 8.59 -20.71
C LEU A 96 4.48 8.12 -21.39
N ASN A 97 4.48 6.97 -22.05
CA ASN A 97 5.66 6.29 -22.59
C ASN A 97 6.68 5.92 -21.48
N ILE A 98 6.20 5.38 -20.38
CA ILE A 98 6.99 4.89 -19.25
C ILE A 98 6.79 3.39 -19.05
N GLN A 99 7.79 2.71 -18.51
CA GLN A 99 7.75 1.28 -18.19
C GLN A 99 8.50 1.01 -16.91
N ASN A 100 7.86 0.31 -15.98
CA ASN A 100 8.54 -0.26 -14.83
C ASN A 100 9.36 -1.50 -15.21
N LYS A 101 10.40 -1.74 -14.42
CA LYS A 101 11.13 -2.98 -14.34
C LYS A 101 11.22 -3.35 -12.87
N ASP A 102 10.46 -4.35 -12.45
CA ASP A 102 10.37 -4.71 -11.04
C ASP A 102 11.66 -5.44 -10.63
N VAL A 103 12.41 -4.87 -9.67
CA VAL A 103 13.65 -5.46 -9.15
C VAL A 103 13.36 -6.42 -8.00
N PHE A 104 12.24 -6.20 -7.31
CA PHE A 104 11.59 -7.18 -6.43
C PHE A 104 10.09 -6.91 -6.36
N GLU A 105 9.34 -8.00 -6.13
CA GLU A 105 7.90 -7.99 -5.84
C GLU A 105 7.71 -8.72 -4.51
N ALA A 106 7.13 -8.06 -3.52
CA ALA A 106 6.97 -8.65 -2.20
C ALA A 106 5.77 -8.05 -1.45
N MET A 107 5.27 -8.80 -0.46
CA MET A 107 4.19 -8.36 0.44
C MET A 107 4.76 -8.01 1.82
N GLU A 108 4.12 -7.10 2.51
CA GLU A 108 4.27 -6.84 3.95
C GLU A 108 5.72 -6.93 4.46
N ASP A 109 5.97 -7.77 5.48
CA ASP A 109 7.29 -7.94 6.11
C ASP A 109 8.40 -8.27 5.12
N GLN A 110 8.11 -9.04 4.08
CA GLN A 110 9.10 -9.36 3.05
C GLN A 110 9.43 -8.13 2.21
N TYR A 111 8.45 -7.26 1.95
CA TYR A 111 8.68 -5.99 1.25
C TYR A 111 9.57 -5.09 2.06
N THR A 112 9.25 -4.88 3.34
CA THR A 112 10.05 -4.08 4.27
C THR A 112 11.48 -4.60 4.36
N ALA A 113 11.68 -5.92 4.47
CA ALA A 113 13.01 -6.53 4.48
C ALA A 113 13.81 -6.28 3.19
N ASN A 114 13.15 -6.30 2.02
CA ASN A 114 13.81 -5.99 0.74
C ASN A 114 14.20 -4.51 0.64
N VAL A 115 13.34 -3.59 1.13
CA VAL A 115 13.64 -2.17 1.24
C VAL A 115 14.84 -1.92 2.15
N ASP A 116 14.87 -2.54 3.33
CA ASP A 116 15.99 -2.42 4.27
C ASP A 116 17.31 -2.92 3.65
N MET A 117 17.27 -4.02 2.90
CA MET A 117 18.46 -4.51 2.19
C MET A 117 18.93 -3.52 1.11
N ALA A 118 17.99 -2.93 0.33
CA ALA A 118 18.31 -1.92 -0.68
C ALA A 118 18.95 -0.67 -0.05
N ILE A 119 18.41 -0.21 1.08
CA ILE A 119 18.95 0.92 1.84
C ILE A 119 20.36 0.57 2.38
N ALA A 120 20.51 -0.58 3.00
CA ALA A 120 21.79 -1.00 3.60
C ALA A 120 22.90 -1.21 2.56
N SER A 121 22.56 -1.63 1.34
CA SER A 121 23.50 -1.78 0.22
C SER A 121 23.81 -0.46 -0.49
N GLY A 122 22.95 0.56 -0.34
CA GLY A 122 23.01 1.79 -1.12
C GLY A 122 22.52 1.65 -2.57
N GLU A 123 21.97 0.49 -2.93
CA GLU A 123 21.45 0.17 -4.27
C GLU A 123 19.93 0.28 -4.29
N LEU A 124 19.42 1.52 -4.23
CA LEU A 124 17.98 1.76 -4.26
C LEU A 124 17.39 1.54 -5.66
N PRO A 125 16.17 0.96 -5.77
CA PRO A 125 15.35 1.10 -6.97
C PRO A 125 15.12 2.58 -7.30
N ASP A 126 14.83 2.90 -8.56
CA ASP A 126 14.49 4.28 -8.95
C ASP A 126 13.24 4.77 -8.20
N VAL A 127 12.27 3.87 -8.00
CA VAL A 127 11.04 4.14 -7.25
C VAL A 127 10.78 3.01 -6.25
N MET A 128 10.41 3.35 -5.03
CA MET A 128 9.98 2.40 -4.00
C MET A 128 9.05 3.06 -2.98
N VAL A 129 8.40 2.26 -2.14
CA VAL A 129 7.54 2.73 -1.05
C VAL A 129 8.27 2.60 0.29
N ILE A 130 8.16 3.61 1.13
CA ILE A 130 8.61 3.60 2.52
C ILE A 130 7.38 3.64 3.42
N GLU A 131 7.33 2.81 4.44
CA GLU A 131 6.15 2.64 5.30
C GLU A 131 6.25 3.41 6.64
N ASP A 132 7.33 4.12 6.88
CA ASP A 132 7.50 4.93 8.08
C ASP A 132 8.22 6.25 7.81
N ARG A 133 7.88 7.27 8.61
CA ARG A 133 8.42 8.61 8.46
C ARG A 133 9.87 8.73 8.94
N GLU A 134 10.30 7.91 9.88
CA GLU A 134 11.68 7.95 10.40
C GLU A 134 12.68 7.53 9.33
N THR A 135 12.39 6.44 8.62
CA THR A 135 13.16 6.01 7.45
C THR A 135 13.16 7.06 6.34
N LEU A 136 12.00 7.71 6.07
CA LEU A 136 11.92 8.79 5.09
C LEU A 136 12.86 9.96 5.46
N ILE A 137 12.86 10.40 6.72
CA ILE A 137 13.73 11.47 7.21
C ILE A 137 15.19 11.07 7.01
N ARG A 138 15.58 9.87 7.44
CA ARG A 138 16.96 9.36 7.30
C ARG A 138 17.43 9.36 5.85
N LEU A 139 16.62 8.85 4.91
CA LEU A 139 16.94 8.84 3.47
C LEU A 139 17.12 10.24 2.88
N ALA A 140 16.29 11.19 3.34
CA ALA A 140 16.39 12.59 2.93
C ALA A 140 17.67 13.25 3.46
N GLU A 141 18.01 13.05 4.75
CA GLU A 141 19.23 13.57 5.40
C GLU A 141 20.51 12.98 4.78
N GLU A 142 20.48 11.68 4.46
CA GLU A 142 21.59 10.99 3.77
C GLU A 142 21.68 11.35 2.28
N GLY A 143 20.72 12.10 1.75
CA GLY A 143 20.67 12.54 0.36
C GLY A 143 20.49 11.41 -0.63
N MET A 144 19.79 10.35 -0.28
CA MET A 144 19.56 9.16 -1.10
C MET A 144 18.33 9.28 -2.01
N ILE A 145 17.41 10.19 -1.69
CA ILE A 145 16.15 10.41 -2.42
C ILE A 145 16.04 11.82 -2.99
N ALA A 146 15.22 11.98 -4.00
CA ALA A 146 15.02 13.21 -4.75
C ALA A 146 14.06 14.16 -4.04
N ASP A 147 14.27 15.47 -4.21
CA ASP A 147 13.31 16.52 -3.92
C ASP A 147 12.23 16.52 -5.00
N LEU A 148 10.98 16.35 -4.62
CA LEU A 148 9.82 16.29 -5.50
C LEU A 148 9.00 17.59 -5.54
N SER A 149 9.47 18.68 -4.93
CA SER A 149 8.73 19.95 -4.83
C SER A 149 8.37 20.51 -6.19
N GLU A 150 9.32 20.56 -7.12
CA GLU A 150 9.09 21.02 -8.49
C GLU A 150 8.18 20.04 -9.27
N ALA A 151 8.33 18.75 -9.04
CA ALA A 151 7.51 17.72 -9.66
C ALA A 151 6.03 17.82 -9.21
N LEU A 152 5.77 18.14 -7.94
CA LEU A 152 4.42 18.44 -7.44
C LEU A 152 3.83 19.65 -8.17
N GLU A 153 4.59 20.74 -8.27
CA GLU A 153 4.11 21.98 -8.87
C GLU A 153 3.74 21.79 -10.35
N ASN A 154 4.61 21.15 -11.11
CA ASN A 154 4.52 21.08 -12.57
C ASN A 154 3.77 19.84 -13.07
N CYS A 155 3.86 18.70 -12.37
CA CYS A 155 3.40 17.40 -12.87
C CYS A 155 2.26 16.76 -12.06
N ALA A 156 1.87 17.33 -10.91
CA ALA A 156 0.61 16.94 -10.28
C ALA A 156 -0.56 17.66 -10.99
N SER A 157 -1.60 16.90 -11.34
CA SER A 157 -2.82 17.48 -11.90
C SER A 157 -3.58 18.31 -10.88
N ASP A 158 -4.51 19.15 -11.37
CA ASP A 158 -5.40 19.91 -10.51
C ASP A 158 -6.24 18.99 -9.62
N GLY A 159 -6.62 17.80 -10.11
CA GLY A 159 -7.32 16.78 -9.33
C GLY A 159 -6.47 16.24 -8.17
N ILE A 160 -5.21 15.94 -8.41
CA ILE A 160 -4.28 15.50 -7.36
C ILE A 160 -4.04 16.62 -6.33
N LYS A 161 -3.83 17.86 -6.78
CA LYS A 161 -3.65 19.01 -5.88
C LYS A 161 -4.89 19.23 -5.02
N ALA A 162 -6.08 19.26 -5.64
CA ALA A 162 -7.35 19.44 -4.92
C ALA A 162 -7.61 18.28 -3.92
N MET A 163 -7.19 17.06 -4.25
CA MET A 163 -7.28 15.94 -3.32
C MET A 163 -6.42 16.19 -2.08
N TYR A 164 -5.15 16.57 -2.23
CA TYR A 164 -4.29 16.88 -1.09
C TYR A 164 -4.79 18.09 -0.28
N ASP A 165 -5.32 19.11 -0.95
CA ASP A 165 -5.89 20.31 -0.30
C ASP A 165 -7.20 20.03 0.46
N SER A 166 -7.86 18.89 0.20
CA SER A 166 -9.11 18.51 0.88
C SER A 166 -8.92 17.98 2.31
N TYR A 167 -7.70 17.69 2.72
CA TYR A 167 -7.40 17.23 4.06
C TYR A 167 -7.28 18.39 5.04
N GLU A 168 -7.91 18.30 6.21
CA GLU A 168 -7.79 19.30 7.28
C GLU A 168 -6.34 19.45 7.77
N VAL A 169 -5.62 18.33 7.84
CA VAL A 169 -4.18 18.27 8.07
C VAL A 169 -3.52 17.84 6.77
N SER A 170 -2.67 18.69 6.23
CA SER A 170 -2.05 18.40 4.93
C SER A 170 -1.30 17.07 4.93
N ALA A 171 -1.74 16.14 4.07
CA ALA A 171 -1.03 14.87 3.88
C ALA A 171 0.39 15.10 3.34
N LEU A 172 0.60 16.19 2.58
CA LEU A 172 1.93 16.58 2.07
C LEU A 172 2.89 16.95 3.21
N ASP A 173 2.41 17.54 4.32
CA ASP A 173 3.26 17.95 5.44
C ASP A 173 4.00 16.75 6.07
N SER A 174 3.41 15.56 5.99
CA SER A 174 4.04 14.32 6.46
C SER A 174 5.32 13.97 5.69
N ALA A 175 5.41 14.40 4.42
CA ALA A 175 6.55 14.16 3.53
C ALA A 175 7.46 15.40 3.37
N MET A 176 7.13 16.52 4.03
CA MET A 176 7.97 17.71 4.05
C MET A 176 9.14 17.54 5.03
N ILE A 177 10.36 17.69 4.53
CA ILE A 177 11.60 17.65 5.31
C ILE A 177 12.45 18.86 4.92
N ASP A 178 12.78 19.73 5.87
CA ASP A 178 13.54 20.95 5.66
C ASP A 178 12.95 21.85 4.53
N GLY A 179 11.61 21.91 4.45
CA GLY A 179 10.90 22.74 3.47
C GLY A 179 10.88 22.16 2.05
N ARG A 180 11.30 20.91 1.87
CA ARG A 180 11.29 20.17 0.59
C ARG A 180 10.37 18.97 0.67
N LEU A 181 9.64 18.70 -0.40
CA LEU A 181 8.81 17.50 -0.52
C LEU A 181 9.69 16.31 -0.92
N MET A 182 9.96 15.41 0.02
CA MET A 182 10.89 14.31 -0.19
C MET A 182 10.24 12.99 -0.63
N ALA A 183 8.91 12.96 -0.70
CA ALA A 183 8.14 11.81 -1.20
C ALA A 183 6.77 12.23 -1.71
N LEU A 184 6.14 11.38 -2.50
CA LEU A 184 4.69 11.42 -2.75
C LEU A 184 4.01 10.61 -1.63
N PRO A 185 3.34 11.24 -0.64
CA PRO A 185 2.64 10.51 0.40
C PRO A 185 1.38 9.85 -0.15
N GLU A 186 1.13 8.60 0.23
CA GLU A 186 -0.14 7.92 -0.09
C GLU A 186 -1.25 8.52 0.78
N PRO A 187 -2.28 9.16 0.20
CA PRO A 187 -3.34 9.75 0.99
C PRO A 187 -4.25 8.68 1.59
N SER A 188 -4.60 8.84 2.87
CA SER A 188 -5.62 8.03 3.51
C SER A 188 -7.00 8.62 3.20
N PHE A 189 -7.86 7.86 2.56
CA PHE A 189 -9.22 8.32 2.21
C PHE A 189 -10.23 8.17 3.35
N GLY A 190 -9.80 8.15 4.60
CA GLY A 190 -10.69 8.08 5.75
C GLY A 190 -11.52 6.80 5.74
N ASP A 191 -10.86 5.67 6.00
CA ASP A 191 -11.52 4.35 5.90
C ASP A 191 -12.63 4.12 6.92
N GLY A 192 -12.82 5.05 7.85
CA GLY A 192 -13.80 4.92 8.92
C GLY A 192 -13.45 3.82 9.94
N PRO A 193 -14.34 3.53 10.87
CA PRO A 193 -14.15 2.46 11.85
C PRO A 193 -14.28 1.09 11.19
N ASN A 194 -13.66 0.08 11.79
CA ASN A 194 -13.93 -1.31 11.42
C ASN A 194 -15.38 -1.66 11.71
N LEU A 195 -15.99 -2.33 10.73
CA LEU A 195 -17.32 -2.90 10.86
C LEU A 195 -17.23 -4.27 11.53
N LEU A 196 -18.25 -4.66 12.25
CA LEU A 196 -18.39 -6.04 12.70
C LEU A 196 -19.05 -6.84 11.56
N TRP A 197 -18.29 -7.76 10.96
CA TRP A 197 -18.79 -8.70 9.97
C TRP A 197 -19.33 -9.93 10.67
N LEU A 198 -20.60 -10.28 10.42
CA LEU A 198 -21.28 -11.43 11.00
C LEU A 198 -21.84 -12.35 9.93
N ARG A 199 -21.86 -13.64 10.21
CA ARG A 199 -22.56 -14.66 9.42
C ARG A 199 -24.08 -14.47 9.58
N ARG A 200 -24.69 -13.76 8.63
CA ARG A 200 -26.12 -13.49 8.63
C ARG A 200 -26.97 -14.78 8.59
N ASP A 201 -26.56 -15.75 7.79
CA ASP A 201 -27.20 -17.06 7.72
C ASP A 201 -27.16 -17.82 9.05
N TRP A 202 -26.11 -17.61 9.89
CA TRP A 202 -26.06 -18.16 11.25
C TRP A 202 -27.02 -17.41 12.19
N MET A 203 -27.09 -16.10 12.06
CA MET A 203 -28.06 -15.29 12.84
C MET A 203 -29.49 -15.71 12.51
N ASP A 204 -29.84 -15.89 11.22
CA ASP A 204 -31.17 -16.31 10.78
C ASP A 204 -31.53 -17.71 11.33
N LYS A 205 -30.59 -18.67 11.31
CA LYS A 205 -30.80 -20.00 11.89
C LYS A 205 -31.12 -19.94 13.38
N LEU A 206 -30.52 -18.99 14.10
CA LEU A 206 -30.66 -18.85 15.54
C LEU A 206 -31.75 -17.84 15.94
N GLY A 207 -32.38 -17.16 14.98
CA GLY A 207 -33.41 -16.15 15.23
C GLY A 207 -32.87 -14.89 15.92
N LEU A 208 -31.62 -14.49 15.62
CA LEU A 208 -30.96 -13.34 16.22
C LEU A 208 -31.15 -12.08 15.39
N GLU A 209 -31.40 -10.97 16.07
CA GLU A 209 -31.55 -9.64 15.46
C GLU A 209 -30.19 -8.96 15.25
N ALA A 210 -30.17 -7.92 14.40
CA ALA A 210 -28.98 -7.12 14.12
C ALA A 210 -28.47 -6.39 15.38
N PRO A 211 -27.17 -6.41 15.69
CA PRO A 211 -26.65 -5.71 16.86
C PRO A 211 -26.46 -4.22 16.59
N ASP A 212 -26.80 -3.40 17.56
CA ASP A 212 -26.51 -1.95 17.59
C ASP A 212 -25.36 -1.64 18.57
N THR A 213 -25.21 -2.44 19.61
CA THR A 213 -24.26 -2.22 20.69
C THR A 213 -23.24 -3.34 20.80
N MET A 214 -22.12 -3.06 21.49
CA MET A 214 -21.10 -4.07 21.75
C MET A 214 -21.63 -5.21 22.61
N GLY A 215 -22.54 -4.93 23.54
CA GLY A 215 -23.16 -5.97 24.36
C GLY A 215 -23.98 -6.96 23.53
N GLU A 216 -24.83 -6.46 22.62
CA GLU A 216 -25.61 -7.30 21.70
C GLU A 216 -24.69 -8.10 20.75
N ALA A 217 -23.62 -7.48 20.25
CA ALA A 217 -22.62 -8.17 19.42
C ALA A 217 -21.98 -9.34 20.17
N VAL A 218 -21.60 -9.17 21.43
CA VAL A 218 -21.02 -10.23 22.27
C VAL A 218 -22.01 -11.37 22.49
N GLU A 219 -23.30 -11.09 22.69
CA GLU A 219 -24.31 -12.14 22.84
C GLU A 219 -24.54 -12.94 21.56
N ILE A 220 -24.46 -12.31 20.38
CA ILE A 220 -24.49 -13.00 19.09
C ILE A 220 -23.26 -13.91 18.93
N ILE A 221 -22.07 -13.40 19.22
CA ILE A 221 -20.82 -14.17 19.19
C ILE A 221 -20.91 -15.38 20.14
N ARG A 222 -21.46 -15.19 21.32
CA ARG A 222 -21.72 -16.25 22.30
C ARG A 222 -22.65 -17.33 21.73
N ALA A 223 -23.76 -16.91 21.13
CA ALA A 223 -24.71 -17.84 20.52
C ALA A 223 -24.07 -18.66 19.39
N PHE A 224 -23.16 -18.07 18.61
CA PHE A 224 -22.42 -18.80 17.57
C PHE A 224 -21.52 -19.89 18.16
N VAL A 225 -20.82 -19.60 19.27
CA VAL A 225 -19.95 -20.58 19.93
C VAL A 225 -20.77 -21.70 20.60
N GLU A 226 -21.82 -21.33 21.34
CA GLU A 226 -22.59 -22.28 22.13
C GLU A 226 -23.53 -23.18 21.33
N GLN A 227 -24.08 -22.65 20.20
CA GLN A 227 -25.09 -23.36 19.41
C GLN A 227 -24.54 -23.94 18.09
N ASP A 228 -23.28 -23.65 17.75
CA ASP A 228 -22.58 -24.20 16.58
C ASP A 228 -23.41 -24.20 15.29
N PRO A 229 -23.94 -23.06 14.79
CA PRO A 229 -24.78 -23.03 13.59
C PRO A 229 -24.02 -23.41 12.31
N GLY A 230 -22.69 -23.39 12.37
CA GLY A 230 -21.77 -23.84 11.33
C GLY A 230 -21.58 -25.34 11.24
N ASN A 231 -22.03 -26.11 12.24
CA ASN A 231 -21.82 -27.56 12.37
C ASN A 231 -20.34 -27.93 12.35
N ASN A 232 -19.50 -27.15 13.00
CA ASN A 232 -18.06 -27.39 13.13
C ASN A 232 -17.72 -28.48 14.15
N GLY A 233 -18.68 -28.83 15.01
CA GLY A 233 -18.56 -29.75 16.14
C GLY A 233 -18.31 -29.00 17.44
N GLU A 234 -18.66 -29.63 18.57
CA GLU A 234 -18.59 -29.04 19.90
C GLU A 234 -17.19 -28.44 20.18
N GLY A 235 -17.15 -27.16 20.51
CA GLY A 235 -15.93 -26.41 20.85
C GLY A 235 -15.03 -26.06 19.66
N ASN A 236 -15.46 -26.31 18.41
CA ASN A 236 -14.66 -26.02 17.22
C ASN A 236 -15.11 -24.74 16.49
N THR A 237 -16.23 -24.13 16.87
CA THR A 237 -16.66 -22.84 16.34
C THR A 237 -15.97 -21.72 17.10
N ILE A 238 -15.25 -20.88 16.36
CA ILE A 238 -14.59 -19.69 16.88
C ILE A 238 -15.59 -18.53 16.84
N GLY A 239 -15.77 -17.88 17.97
CA GLY A 239 -16.68 -16.73 18.07
C GLY A 239 -16.13 -15.53 17.34
N LEU A 240 -14.97 -15.05 17.75
CA LEU A 240 -14.29 -13.88 17.22
C LEU A 240 -12.81 -14.18 16.97
N VAL A 241 -12.31 -13.83 15.80
CA VAL A 241 -10.88 -13.86 15.50
C VAL A 241 -10.26 -12.49 15.69
N CYS A 242 -8.99 -12.44 16.05
CA CYS A 242 -8.23 -11.21 16.08
C CYS A 242 -6.73 -11.43 15.80
N HIS A 243 -6.05 -10.38 15.40
CA HIS A 243 -4.61 -10.36 15.27
C HIS A 243 -3.91 -10.34 16.65
N SER A 244 -2.69 -10.88 16.72
CA SER A 244 -1.94 -11.02 17.98
C SER A 244 -1.61 -9.70 18.68
N ASP A 245 -1.52 -8.59 17.96
CA ASP A 245 -1.28 -7.25 18.52
C ASP A 245 -2.55 -6.56 19.03
N LEU A 246 -3.73 -7.19 18.88
CA LEU A 246 -5.07 -6.74 19.26
C LEU A 246 -5.51 -5.45 18.55
N THR A 247 -4.67 -4.43 18.53
CA THR A 247 -4.95 -3.10 17.96
C THR A 247 -3.76 -2.66 17.14
N GLY A 248 -3.94 -2.50 15.85
CA GLY A 248 -2.87 -2.10 14.92
C GLY A 248 -2.33 -0.69 15.22
N GLU A 249 -1.14 -0.40 14.70
CA GLU A 249 -0.53 0.92 14.82
C GLU A 249 -1.18 1.95 13.88
N THR A 250 -1.67 1.49 12.75
CA THR A 250 -2.23 2.30 11.67
C THR A 250 -3.76 2.41 11.72
N GLY A 251 -4.37 2.12 12.88
CA GLY A 251 -5.78 2.34 13.10
C GLY A 251 -6.69 1.28 12.47
N TYR A 252 -7.82 1.72 11.90
CA TYR A 252 -8.89 0.85 11.40
C TYR A 252 -8.65 0.29 9.97
N ARG A 253 -7.43 0.33 9.49
CA ARG A 253 -7.13 -0.05 8.10
C ARG A 253 -7.01 -1.54 7.84
N TYR A 254 -6.77 -2.31 8.90
CA TYR A 254 -6.52 -3.74 8.79
C TYR A 254 -7.65 -4.53 9.39
N GLU A 255 -7.83 -5.74 8.85
CA GLU A 255 -8.75 -6.71 9.38
C GLU A 255 -8.30 -7.24 10.74
N PHE A 256 -9.24 -7.81 11.45
CA PHE A 256 -9.03 -8.60 12.65
C PHE A 256 -8.50 -7.83 13.86
N GLN A 257 -8.69 -6.50 13.87
CA GLN A 257 -8.29 -5.64 15.00
C GLN A 257 -9.48 -5.34 15.91
N LEU A 258 -9.22 -5.28 17.21
CA LEU A 258 -10.24 -5.06 18.25
C LEU A 258 -10.43 -3.57 18.62
N ASN A 259 -9.99 -2.64 17.77
CA ASN A 259 -10.07 -1.20 18.02
C ASN A 259 -11.50 -0.74 18.41
N THR A 260 -12.54 -1.29 17.77
CA THR A 260 -13.94 -0.99 18.10
C THR A 260 -14.32 -1.45 19.51
N ILE A 261 -13.81 -2.60 19.97
CA ILE A 261 -13.98 -3.06 21.35
C ILE A 261 -13.29 -2.08 22.31
N PHE A 262 -12.04 -1.68 22.04
CA PHE A 262 -11.34 -0.71 22.87
C PHE A 262 -12.08 0.63 22.92
N ALA A 263 -12.58 1.12 21.79
CA ALA A 263 -13.35 2.36 21.70
C ALA A 263 -14.63 2.32 22.56
N SER A 264 -15.26 1.15 22.72
CA SER A 264 -16.44 1.00 23.61
C SER A 264 -16.13 1.22 25.10
N TYR A 265 -14.84 1.22 25.46
CA TYR A 265 -14.33 1.61 26.78
C TYR A 265 -13.72 3.01 26.79
N ASN A 266 -13.91 3.80 25.74
CA ASN A 266 -13.21 5.09 25.53
C ASN A 266 -11.69 4.94 25.62
N ALA A 267 -11.15 3.84 25.11
CA ALA A 267 -9.74 3.47 25.12
C ALA A 267 -9.19 3.50 23.69
N PHE A 268 -8.11 4.25 23.48
CA PHE A 268 -7.46 4.42 22.17
C PHE A 268 -5.97 4.10 22.27
N PRO A 269 -5.60 2.82 22.35
CA PRO A 269 -4.20 2.41 22.46
C PRO A 269 -3.39 2.83 21.24
N LYS A 270 -2.10 3.09 21.45
CA LYS A 270 -1.13 3.51 20.44
C LYS A 270 -1.42 4.88 19.79
N GLN A 271 -2.40 5.64 20.27
CA GLN A 271 -2.77 6.95 19.77
C GLN A 271 -2.33 8.07 20.73
N TRP A 272 -2.03 9.23 20.15
CA TRP A 272 -1.85 10.47 20.88
C TRP A 272 -3.19 11.19 20.93
N ILE A 273 -3.68 11.50 22.13
CA ILE A 273 -5.02 12.03 22.35
C ILE A 273 -4.91 13.46 22.84
N LEU A 274 -5.49 14.39 22.09
CA LEU A 274 -5.66 15.80 22.52
C LEU A 274 -6.81 15.85 23.53
N GLN A 275 -6.51 16.32 24.75
CA GLN A 275 -7.49 16.51 25.80
C GLN A 275 -8.19 17.87 25.65
N GLU A 276 -9.34 18.05 26.29
CA GLU A 276 -10.10 19.32 26.25
C GLU A 276 -9.30 20.50 26.80
N ASP A 277 -8.37 20.28 27.71
CA ASP A 277 -7.48 21.32 28.27
C ASP A 277 -6.27 21.65 27.37
N GLY A 278 -6.17 21.03 26.19
CA GLY A 278 -5.10 21.22 25.24
C GLY A 278 -3.85 20.37 25.52
N THR A 279 -3.84 19.53 26.54
CA THR A 279 -2.73 18.59 26.76
C THR A 279 -2.83 17.39 25.84
N VAL A 280 -1.67 16.84 25.46
CA VAL A 280 -1.58 15.62 24.64
C VAL A 280 -1.11 14.47 25.53
N VAL A 281 -1.87 13.37 25.51
CA VAL A 281 -1.57 12.17 26.28
C VAL A 281 -1.44 10.95 25.39
N TYR A 282 -0.61 9.99 25.79
CA TYR A 282 -0.49 8.72 25.07
C TYR A 282 -1.58 7.76 25.51
N GLY A 283 -2.40 7.31 24.57
CA GLY A 283 -3.60 6.50 24.82
C GLY A 283 -3.32 5.19 25.53
N SER A 284 -2.21 4.50 25.17
CA SER A 284 -1.88 3.18 25.76
C SER A 284 -1.65 3.17 27.27
N VAL A 285 -1.38 4.33 27.88
CA VAL A 285 -1.14 4.42 29.34
C VAL A 285 -2.32 5.05 30.08
N GLN A 286 -3.44 5.28 29.41
CA GLN A 286 -4.63 5.83 30.05
C GLN A 286 -5.38 4.77 30.85
N PRO A 287 -6.08 5.14 31.95
CA PRO A 287 -6.79 4.18 32.82
C PRO A 287 -7.79 3.28 32.09
N GLN A 288 -8.46 3.79 31.07
CA GLN A 288 -9.46 3.09 30.25
C GLN A 288 -8.91 1.83 29.56
N ILE A 289 -7.61 1.82 29.25
CA ILE A 289 -6.94 0.65 28.65
C ILE A 289 -7.05 -0.58 29.55
N LYS A 290 -6.95 -0.39 30.87
CA LYS A 290 -7.06 -1.51 31.83
C LYS A 290 -8.44 -2.13 31.77
N GLU A 291 -9.49 -1.33 31.65
CA GLU A 291 -10.88 -1.79 31.58
C GLU A 291 -11.15 -2.49 30.24
N ALA A 292 -10.68 -1.92 29.13
CA ALA A 292 -10.77 -2.52 27.82
C ALA A 292 -10.06 -3.89 27.75
N LEU A 293 -8.83 -3.98 28.28
CA LEU A 293 -8.10 -5.25 28.37
C LEU A 293 -8.81 -6.27 29.27
N ALA A 294 -9.44 -5.83 30.34
CA ALA A 294 -10.25 -6.73 31.19
C ALA A 294 -11.48 -7.26 30.42
N GLY A 295 -12.10 -6.43 29.56
CA GLY A 295 -13.16 -6.84 28.64
C GLY A 295 -12.69 -7.89 27.63
N VAL A 296 -11.58 -7.63 26.95
CA VAL A 296 -10.98 -8.59 26.00
C VAL A 296 -10.57 -9.89 26.70
N ARG A 297 -9.98 -9.80 27.90
CA ARG A 297 -9.65 -10.98 28.71
C ARG A 297 -10.91 -11.80 29.06
N LYS A 298 -12.02 -11.16 29.37
CA LYS A 298 -13.29 -11.84 29.63
C LYS A 298 -13.77 -12.62 28.40
N LEU A 299 -13.71 -12.02 27.19
CA LEU A 299 -14.04 -12.73 25.94
C LEU A 299 -13.16 -13.97 25.75
N TYR A 300 -11.87 -13.86 26.06
CA TYR A 300 -10.92 -14.98 25.99
C TYR A 300 -11.25 -16.08 27.01
N GLU A 301 -11.47 -15.73 28.26
CA GLU A 301 -11.85 -16.68 29.37
C GLU A 301 -13.16 -17.41 29.08
N GLU A 302 -14.11 -16.73 28.43
CA GLU A 302 -15.41 -17.28 28.01
C GLU A 302 -15.34 -18.04 26.67
N LYS A 303 -14.16 -18.19 26.09
CA LYS A 303 -13.94 -18.87 24.79
C LYS A 303 -14.65 -18.23 23.60
N LEU A 304 -14.98 -16.96 23.69
CA LEU A 304 -15.58 -16.20 22.61
C LEU A 304 -14.53 -15.65 21.62
N LEU A 305 -13.30 -15.41 22.11
CA LEU A 305 -12.14 -15.04 21.30
C LEU A 305 -11.33 -16.29 20.99
N ASP A 306 -10.76 -16.37 19.78
CA ASP A 306 -9.85 -17.46 19.38
C ASP A 306 -8.77 -17.68 20.44
N ASP A 307 -8.71 -18.86 21.03
CA ASP A 307 -7.77 -19.19 22.11
C ASP A 307 -6.30 -19.27 21.63
N SER A 308 -6.11 -19.36 20.35
CA SER A 308 -4.80 -19.44 19.69
C SER A 308 -4.39 -18.13 19.00
N PHE A 309 -5.10 -17.02 19.22
CA PHE A 309 -4.90 -15.75 18.49
C PHE A 309 -3.44 -15.26 18.50
N MET A 310 -2.70 -15.47 19.60
CA MET A 310 -1.29 -15.09 19.71
C MET A 310 -0.34 -15.82 18.75
N LEU A 311 -0.81 -16.93 18.16
CA LEU A 311 -0.02 -17.77 17.23
C LEU A 311 -0.48 -17.64 15.78
N ARG A 312 -1.56 -16.88 15.54
CA ARG A 312 -2.14 -16.73 14.21
C ARG A 312 -1.38 -15.67 13.40
N THR A 313 -1.13 -15.98 12.15
CA THR A 313 -0.80 -15.00 11.11
C THR A 313 -2.09 -14.49 10.47
N MET A 314 -2.03 -13.38 9.74
CA MET A 314 -3.17 -12.85 8.97
C MET A 314 -3.75 -13.93 8.04
N THR A 315 -2.90 -14.68 7.35
CA THR A 315 -3.30 -15.80 6.48
C THR A 315 -4.06 -16.86 7.25
N ASN A 316 -3.57 -17.28 8.44
CA ASN A 316 -4.26 -18.29 9.24
C ASN A 316 -5.64 -17.81 9.73
N ILE A 317 -5.78 -16.51 10.05
CA ILE A 317 -7.06 -15.94 10.44
C ILE A 317 -8.03 -15.95 9.25
N ALA A 318 -7.58 -15.51 8.08
CA ALA A 318 -8.37 -15.54 6.85
C ALA A 318 -8.83 -16.97 6.51
N GLU A 319 -7.95 -17.99 6.64
CA GLU A 319 -8.30 -19.39 6.46
C GLU A 319 -9.43 -19.87 7.38
N LEU A 320 -9.47 -19.43 8.64
CA LEU A 320 -10.56 -19.78 9.57
C LEU A 320 -11.92 -19.24 9.11
N ILE A 321 -11.94 -18.05 8.51
CA ILE A 321 -13.14 -17.44 7.94
C ILE A 321 -13.56 -18.17 6.66
N ILE A 322 -12.61 -18.41 5.75
CA ILE A 322 -12.81 -19.12 4.49
C ILE A 322 -13.32 -20.56 4.73
N ASP A 323 -12.80 -21.22 5.76
CA ASP A 323 -13.19 -22.58 6.14
C ASP A 323 -14.53 -22.64 6.90
N GLY A 324 -15.16 -21.48 7.19
CA GLY A 324 -16.40 -21.43 7.94
C GLY A 324 -16.27 -21.81 9.43
N LYS A 325 -15.05 -21.71 9.98
CA LYS A 325 -14.76 -21.99 11.38
C LYS A 325 -15.11 -20.83 12.31
N CYS A 326 -15.15 -19.61 11.76
CA CYS A 326 -15.44 -18.39 12.48
C CYS A 326 -16.67 -17.70 11.90
N GLY A 327 -17.53 -17.17 12.77
CA GLY A 327 -18.77 -16.46 12.40
C GLY A 327 -18.70 -14.95 12.51
N SER A 328 -17.61 -14.39 13.05
CA SER A 328 -17.49 -12.95 13.24
C SER A 328 -16.04 -12.45 13.23
N PHE A 329 -15.84 -11.25 12.72
CA PHE A 329 -14.58 -10.51 12.81
C PHE A 329 -14.82 -9.00 12.65
N PHE A 330 -13.91 -8.19 13.17
CA PHE A 330 -13.86 -6.78 12.82
C PHE A 330 -12.99 -6.57 11.60
N GLY A 331 -13.50 -5.82 10.62
CA GLY A 331 -12.78 -5.55 9.37
C GLY A 331 -13.29 -4.32 8.64
N PRO A 332 -12.51 -3.79 7.69
CA PRO A 332 -12.86 -2.62 6.93
C PRO A 332 -13.99 -2.89 5.92
N TRP A 333 -14.50 -1.84 5.29
CA TRP A 333 -15.58 -1.91 4.30
C TRP A 333 -15.27 -2.79 3.09
N TRP A 334 -13.98 -2.99 2.77
CA TRP A 334 -13.53 -3.79 1.63
C TRP A 334 -13.35 -5.29 1.95
N ALA A 335 -13.69 -5.75 3.15
CA ALA A 335 -13.67 -7.16 3.51
C ALA A 335 -14.41 -8.10 2.51
N PRO A 336 -15.44 -7.68 1.78
CA PRO A 336 -16.02 -8.50 0.69
C PRO A 336 -15.02 -8.91 -0.39
N ASN A 337 -13.96 -8.12 -0.63
CA ASN A 337 -12.93 -8.45 -1.61
C ASN A 337 -11.87 -9.41 -1.05
N ASN A 338 -11.64 -9.37 0.26
CA ASN A 338 -10.70 -10.22 1.00
C ASN A 338 -11.04 -10.15 2.51
N PRO A 339 -11.31 -11.26 3.22
CA PRO A 339 -11.28 -12.66 2.75
C PRO A 339 -12.65 -13.20 2.30
N LEU A 340 -13.72 -12.39 2.31
CA LEU A 340 -15.08 -12.91 2.17
C LEU A 340 -15.40 -13.42 0.76
N MET A 341 -14.71 -12.95 -0.27
CA MET A 341 -14.90 -13.47 -1.63
C MET A 341 -14.58 -14.97 -1.68
N GLU A 342 -13.42 -15.38 -1.19
CA GLU A 342 -13.03 -16.81 -1.13
C GLU A 342 -13.94 -17.61 -0.19
N ALA A 343 -14.37 -17.01 0.92
CA ALA A 343 -15.29 -17.65 1.86
C ALA A 343 -16.63 -18.00 1.19
N MET A 344 -17.18 -17.06 0.39
CA MET A 344 -18.42 -17.26 -0.36
C MET A 344 -18.26 -18.19 -1.57
N GLU A 345 -17.11 -18.17 -2.24
CA GLU A 345 -16.79 -19.13 -3.30
C GLU A 345 -16.72 -20.57 -2.74
N LYS A 346 -16.12 -20.75 -1.58
CA LYS A 346 -16.03 -22.06 -0.91
C LYS A 346 -17.35 -22.54 -0.35
N ASN A 347 -18.15 -21.63 0.19
CA ASN A 347 -19.49 -21.91 0.71
C ASN A 347 -20.50 -20.86 0.18
N PRO A 348 -21.17 -21.16 -0.97
CA PRO A 348 -22.13 -20.25 -1.57
C PRO A 348 -23.35 -19.92 -0.72
N ASP A 349 -23.63 -20.72 0.32
CA ASP A 349 -24.72 -20.47 1.27
C ASP A 349 -24.31 -19.53 2.42
N ALA A 350 -23.03 -19.18 2.51
CA ALA A 350 -22.54 -18.24 3.51
C ALA A 350 -22.95 -16.81 3.15
N VAL A 351 -23.70 -16.17 4.04
CA VAL A 351 -24.09 -14.76 3.90
C VAL A 351 -23.39 -13.96 4.99
N TRP A 352 -22.62 -12.96 4.58
CA TRP A 352 -21.94 -12.06 5.49
C TRP A 352 -22.55 -10.67 5.42
N GLU A 353 -22.82 -10.06 6.56
CA GLU A 353 -23.32 -8.68 6.67
C GLU A 353 -22.44 -7.84 7.59
N PRO A 354 -22.20 -6.56 7.23
CA PRO A 354 -21.47 -5.61 8.07
C PRO A 354 -22.43 -4.89 9.03
N TYR A 355 -21.98 -4.69 10.27
CA TYR A 355 -22.71 -3.92 11.26
C TYR A 355 -21.82 -2.83 11.87
N LEU A 356 -22.36 -1.63 11.96
CA LEU A 356 -21.73 -0.51 12.63
C LEU A 356 -22.10 -0.55 14.12
N ILE A 357 -21.15 -0.85 14.97
CA ILE A 357 -21.38 -1.00 16.42
C ILE A 357 -21.18 0.35 17.10
N ARG A 358 -22.20 0.81 17.80
CA ARG A 358 -22.13 2.01 18.63
C ARG A 358 -21.23 1.76 19.84
N THR A 359 -20.32 2.71 20.08
CA THR A 359 -19.28 2.57 21.11
C THR A 359 -19.55 3.37 22.38
N THR A 360 -20.58 4.23 22.38
CA THR A 360 -20.96 5.05 23.54
C THR A 360 -22.37 4.73 24.02
N GLU A 361 -22.65 4.98 25.30
CA GLU A 361 -23.99 4.79 25.91
C GLU A 361 -25.06 5.71 25.27
N ASP A 362 -24.67 6.90 24.80
CA ASP A 362 -25.58 7.84 24.10
C ASP A 362 -25.78 7.48 22.61
N GLY A 363 -25.29 6.32 22.19
CA GLY A 363 -25.51 5.78 20.84
C GLY A 363 -24.61 6.37 19.76
N LYS A 364 -23.52 7.01 20.14
CA LYS A 364 -22.53 7.52 19.18
C LYS A 364 -21.46 6.47 18.89
N LEU A 365 -20.80 6.67 17.76
CA LEU A 365 -19.60 5.97 17.39
C LEU A 365 -18.39 6.83 17.78
N GLN A 366 -17.48 6.28 18.55
CA GLN A 366 -16.16 6.86 18.78
C GLN A 366 -15.12 6.08 17.99
N TYR A 367 -14.29 6.80 17.29
CA TYR A 367 -13.08 6.32 16.64
C TYR A 367 -12.07 7.45 16.62
N TYR A 368 -10.83 7.16 16.32
CA TYR A 368 -9.79 8.17 16.18
C TYR A 368 -9.49 8.44 14.71
N ASP A 369 -9.12 9.68 14.43
CA ASP A 369 -8.65 10.05 13.09
C ASP A 369 -7.33 9.33 12.79
N GLN A 370 -7.21 8.89 11.58
CA GLN A 370 -5.99 8.26 11.10
C GLN A 370 -5.03 9.30 10.56
N ASN A 371 -3.73 8.98 10.59
CA ASN A 371 -2.77 9.82 9.90
C ASN A 371 -3.18 9.95 8.43
N PRO A 372 -3.13 11.16 7.87
CA PRO A 372 -3.50 11.38 6.47
C PRO A 372 -2.57 10.63 5.49
N SER A 373 -1.39 10.22 5.94
CA SER A 373 -0.48 9.35 5.19
C SER A 373 0.42 8.55 6.13
N TYR A 374 0.76 7.33 5.71
CA TYR A 374 1.68 6.43 6.41
C TYR A 374 2.60 5.67 5.43
N LYS A 375 2.39 5.86 4.12
CA LYS A 375 3.25 5.34 3.05
C LYS A 375 3.73 6.48 2.17
N TYR A 376 4.95 6.37 1.74
CA TYR A 376 5.67 7.41 1.03
C TYR A 376 6.34 6.81 -0.21
N VAL A 377 5.89 7.21 -1.39
CA VAL A 377 6.58 6.85 -2.62
C VAL A 377 7.80 7.75 -2.77
N VAL A 378 8.97 7.17 -2.69
CA VAL A 378 10.24 7.87 -2.85
C VAL A 378 10.89 7.58 -4.18
N VAL A 379 11.66 8.53 -4.68
CA VAL A 379 12.43 8.42 -5.90
C VAL A 379 13.91 8.52 -5.58
N ARG A 380 14.73 7.63 -6.12
CA ARG A 380 16.18 7.67 -5.95
C ARG A 380 16.75 8.97 -6.51
N LYS A 381 17.68 9.60 -5.78
CA LYS A 381 18.20 10.95 -6.09
C LYS A 381 18.76 11.11 -7.49
N ASP A 382 19.43 10.09 -8.01
CA ASP A 382 20.13 10.15 -9.29
C ASP A 382 19.26 9.68 -10.46
N PHE A 383 17.98 9.41 -10.24
CA PHE A 383 17.05 9.13 -11.33
C PHE A 383 16.67 10.42 -12.05
N GLU A 384 16.79 10.43 -13.39
CA GLU A 384 16.67 11.66 -14.21
C GLU A 384 15.23 12.17 -14.36
N HIS A 385 14.22 11.36 -13.96
CA HIS A 385 12.80 11.65 -14.16
C HIS A 385 11.98 11.50 -12.89
N PRO A 386 12.29 12.23 -11.80
CA PRO A 386 11.56 12.11 -10.54
C PRO A 386 10.08 12.49 -10.65
N GLU A 387 9.73 13.29 -11.65
CA GLU A 387 8.37 13.74 -11.93
C GLU A 387 7.40 12.61 -12.32
N ILE A 388 7.90 11.42 -12.71
CA ILE A 388 7.05 10.31 -13.15
C ILE A 388 6.05 9.87 -12.09
N VAL A 389 6.38 9.99 -10.80
CA VAL A 389 5.48 9.55 -9.71
C VAL A 389 4.22 10.40 -9.66
N PHE A 390 4.31 11.72 -9.87
CA PHE A 390 3.15 12.60 -9.96
C PHE A 390 2.38 12.44 -11.25
N LYS A 391 3.07 12.19 -12.35
CA LYS A 391 2.42 11.91 -13.65
C LYS A 391 1.63 10.61 -13.60
N MET A 392 2.21 9.55 -13.03
CA MET A 392 1.49 8.29 -12.81
C MET A 392 0.26 8.49 -11.93
N ALA A 393 0.42 9.19 -10.79
CA ALA A 393 -0.69 9.49 -9.89
C ALA A 393 -1.80 10.28 -10.62
N SER A 394 -1.45 11.29 -11.41
CA SER A 394 -2.40 12.10 -12.18
C SER A 394 -3.16 11.28 -13.23
N VAL A 395 -2.47 10.43 -13.99
CA VAL A 395 -3.12 9.55 -14.96
C VAL A 395 -4.06 8.55 -14.26
N MET A 396 -3.60 7.92 -13.17
CA MET A 396 -4.37 6.94 -12.44
C MET A 396 -5.62 7.57 -11.79
N PHE A 397 -5.47 8.75 -11.21
CA PHE A 397 -6.58 9.43 -10.54
C PHE A 397 -7.58 10.04 -11.52
N ASP A 398 -7.13 10.85 -12.45
CA ASP A 398 -8.04 11.60 -13.31
C ASP A 398 -8.58 10.79 -14.48
N LYS A 399 -7.71 10.04 -15.18
CA LYS A 399 -8.12 9.33 -16.40
C LYS A 399 -8.78 7.99 -16.11
N MET A 400 -8.31 7.27 -15.10
CA MET A 400 -8.86 5.96 -14.79
C MET A 400 -10.08 6.02 -13.87
N ARG A 401 -10.11 6.95 -12.90
CA ARG A 401 -11.19 7.03 -11.92
C ARG A 401 -12.27 8.06 -12.24
N THR A 402 -11.89 9.25 -12.75
CA THR A 402 -12.83 10.38 -12.85
C THR A 402 -13.35 10.63 -14.26
N GLU A 403 -12.59 10.38 -15.32
CA GLU A 403 -13.05 10.60 -16.70
C GLU A 403 -14.05 9.55 -17.19
N GLY A 404 -14.42 8.58 -16.35
CA GLY A 404 -15.50 7.60 -16.63
C GLY A 404 -15.28 6.80 -17.92
N ARG A 405 -14.08 6.72 -18.42
CA ARG A 405 -13.74 5.82 -19.51
C ARG A 405 -13.75 4.40 -18.95
N HIS A 406 -14.91 3.79 -19.01
CA HIS A 406 -15.02 2.34 -18.97
C HIS A 406 -14.27 1.78 -20.18
N ASN A 407 -12.98 1.69 -20.04
CA ASN A 407 -12.25 0.73 -20.81
C ASN A 407 -12.62 -0.62 -20.20
N GLU A 408 -13.35 -1.47 -20.94
CA GLU A 408 -13.76 -2.81 -20.50
C GLU A 408 -12.56 -3.66 -20.05
N GLU A 409 -11.33 -3.28 -20.47
CA GLU A 409 -10.08 -3.89 -20.04
C GLU A 409 -9.57 -3.38 -18.67
N LEU A 410 -10.11 -2.25 -18.15
CA LEU A 410 -9.72 -1.66 -16.87
C LEU A 410 -10.78 -1.86 -15.77
N ALA A 411 -11.94 -2.39 -16.11
CA ALA A 411 -13.07 -2.61 -15.20
C ALA A 411 -12.94 -3.98 -14.43
#